data_91be4c83085268c1485267f2c2a00722
#
_entry.id   91be4c83085268c1485267f2c2a00722
#
_cell.length_a   1.000
_cell.length_b   1.000
_cell.length_c   1.000
_cell.angle_alpha   90.00
_cell.angle_beta   90.00
_cell.angle_gamma   90.00
#
_symmetry.space_group_name_H-M   'P 1'
#
loop_
_entity.id
_entity.type
_entity.pdbx_description
1 polymer ?
#
loop_
_entity_poly.entity_id
_entity_poly.type
_entity_poly.pdbx_seq_one_letter_code
_entity_poly.pdbx_strand_id
1 'polypeptide(L)'
;VDAKTYLASTPWDVLEDINSALCQAGGYQVGRSSDGYALARELWEKSHVSPLTFLEAADLCRECHRLAPFLFLNGNTFSSCARIALQPAMNQLPSVRQTITRAALGHYIAGTIRRDELVAILTP
;
A
#
# COMPACT_ATOMS: atom_id res chain seq x y z
N VAL A 1 14.41 -8.93 2.55
CA VAL A 1 13.19 -8.34 3.11
C VAL A 1 12.15 -9.42 3.40
N ASP A 2 12.48 -10.28 4.36
CA ASP A 2 11.63 -11.43 4.70
C ASP A 2 10.76 -11.19 5.92
N ALA A 3 10.90 -10.03 6.59
CA ALA A 3 10.16 -9.75 7.79
C ALA A 3 8.64 -9.73 7.52
N LYS A 4 7.87 -10.06 8.55
CA LYS A 4 6.42 -10.25 8.43
C LYS A 4 5.67 -9.33 9.38
N THR A 5 4.36 -9.33 9.29
CA THR A 5 3.42 -8.67 10.20
C THR A 5 3.39 -7.15 10.16
N TYR A 6 3.93 -6.53 9.11
CA TYR A 6 4.01 -5.06 9.04
C TYR A 6 2.66 -4.37 9.02
N LEU A 7 1.65 -4.99 8.42
CA LEU A 7 0.32 -4.39 8.33
C LEU A 7 -0.57 -4.74 9.51
N ALA A 8 -0.12 -5.60 10.43
CA ALA A 8 -0.93 -6.07 11.55
C ALA A 8 -1.39 -4.92 12.47
N SER A 9 -0.59 -3.84 12.56
CA SER A 9 -0.93 -2.66 13.36
C SER A 9 -1.59 -1.55 12.56
N THR A 10 -2.04 -1.83 11.34
CA THR A 10 -2.62 -0.83 10.44
C THR A 10 -4.07 -1.19 10.15
N PRO A 11 -5.02 -0.82 11.01
CA PRO A 11 -6.44 -1.06 10.76
C PRO A 11 -6.96 -0.19 9.62
N TRP A 12 -8.11 -0.53 9.08
CA TRP A 12 -8.72 0.20 7.96
C TRP A 12 -8.86 1.70 8.24
N ASP A 13 -9.15 2.08 9.49
CA ASP A 13 -9.30 3.48 9.87
C ASP A 13 -8.06 4.32 9.55
N VAL A 14 -6.87 3.74 9.64
CA VAL A 14 -5.63 4.42 9.29
C VAL A 14 -5.62 4.76 7.79
N LEU A 15 -6.10 3.86 6.95
CA LEU A 15 -6.22 4.12 5.51
C LEU A 15 -7.19 5.26 5.23
N GLU A 16 -8.32 5.29 5.93
CA GLU A 16 -9.28 6.38 5.79
C GLU A 16 -8.66 7.72 6.22
N ASP A 17 -7.91 7.73 7.31
CA ASP A 17 -7.23 8.93 7.80
C ASP A 17 -6.18 9.42 6.79
N ILE A 18 -5.40 8.51 6.22
CA ILE A 18 -4.41 8.86 5.19
C ILE A 18 -5.11 9.47 3.97
N ASN A 19 -6.15 8.81 3.48
CA ASN A 19 -6.90 9.31 2.33
C ASN A 19 -7.50 10.68 2.60
N SER A 20 -8.12 10.85 3.77
CA SER A 20 -8.72 12.13 4.18
C SER A 20 -7.67 13.24 4.21
N ALA A 21 -6.52 12.99 4.81
CA ALA A 21 -5.44 13.98 4.88
C ALA A 21 -4.90 14.35 3.49
N LEU A 22 -4.70 13.37 2.62
CA LEU A 22 -4.22 13.60 1.26
C LEU A 22 -5.24 14.38 0.43
N CYS A 23 -6.52 14.03 0.53
CA CYS A 23 -7.58 14.73 -0.19
C CYS A 23 -7.72 16.18 0.27
N GLN A 24 -7.68 16.42 1.59
CA GLN A 24 -7.74 17.78 2.13
C GLN A 24 -6.55 18.61 1.67
N ALA A 25 -5.35 18.07 1.71
CA ALA A 25 -4.14 18.76 1.27
C ALA A 25 -4.18 19.09 -0.23
N GLY A 26 -4.75 18.19 -1.04
CA GLY A 26 -4.82 18.34 -2.48
C GLY A 26 -6.06 19.09 -3.00
N GLY A 27 -6.99 19.43 -2.13
CA GLY A 27 -8.25 20.08 -2.55
C GLY A 27 -9.26 19.14 -3.17
N TYR A 28 -9.16 17.83 -2.88
CA TYR A 28 -10.12 16.84 -3.36
C TYR A 28 -11.19 16.55 -2.33
N GLN A 29 -12.36 16.14 -2.82
CA GLN A 29 -13.45 15.72 -1.96
C GLN A 29 -13.11 14.43 -1.24
N VAL A 30 -13.31 14.38 0.08
CA VAL A 30 -13.18 13.16 0.87
C VAL A 30 -14.47 12.33 0.71
N GLY A 31 -14.34 11.04 0.46
CA GLY A 31 -15.51 10.19 0.34
C GLY A 31 -15.17 8.76 -0.04
N ARG A 32 -16.19 7.91 0.05
CA ARG A 32 -16.12 6.49 -0.27
C ARG A 32 -16.76 6.22 -1.62
N SER A 33 -16.19 5.28 -2.38
CA SER A 33 -16.81 4.87 -3.63
C SER A 33 -18.00 3.92 -3.34
N SER A 34 -18.97 3.90 -4.23
CA SER A 34 -20.14 3.03 -4.08
C SER A 34 -19.82 1.57 -4.36
N ASP A 35 -18.89 1.29 -5.26
CA ASP A 35 -18.65 -0.06 -5.76
C ASP A 35 -17.51 -0.78 -5.03
N GLY A 36 -16.43 -0.08 -4.74
CA GLY A 36 -15.20 -0.72 -4.26
C GLY A 36 -14.98 -0.65 -2.76
N TYR A 37 -15.67 0.25 -2.05
CA TYR A 37 -15.38 0.52 -0.64
C TYR A 37 -15.57 -0.73 0.25
N ALA A 38 -16.74 -1.35 0.17
CA ALA A 38 -17.06 -2.50 1.01
C ALA A 38 -16.15 -3.69 0.72
N LEU A 39 -15.85 -3.93 -0.55
CA LEU A 39 -14.98 -5.03 -0.99
C LEU A 39 -13.55 -4.82 -0.51
N ALA A 40 -13.01 -3.63 -0.68
CA ALA A 40 -11.64 -3.32 -0.26
C ALA A 40 -11.50 -3.38 1.25
N ARG A 41 -12.45 -2.81 1.99
CA ARG A 41 -12.46 -2.87 3.45
C ARG A 41 -12.51 -4.29 3.97
N GLU A 42 -13.39 -5.12 3.41
CA GLU A 42 -13.49 -6.52 3.81
C GLU A 42 -12.18 -7.27 3.56
N LEU A 43 -11.60 -7.08 2.38
CA LEU A 43 -10.31 -7.69 2.04
C LEU A 43 -9.22 -7.27 3.01
N TRP A 44 -9.13 -5.98 3.31
CA TRP A 44 -8.14 -5.46 4.25
C TRP A 44 -8.32 -6.01 5.65
N GLU A 45 -9.53 -5.94 6.19
CA GLU A 45 -9.83 -6.39 7.56
C GLU A 45 -9.56 -7.88 7.74
N LYS A 46 -9.77 -8.68 6.69
CA LYS A 46 -9.50 -10.11 6.68
C LYS A 46 -8.01 -10.43 6.59
N SER A 47 -7.24 -9.61 5.90
CA SER A 47 -5.85 -9.93 5.50
C SER A 47 -4.79 -9.24 6.35
N HIS A 48 -5.03 -8.00 6.80
CA HIS A 48 -3.98 -7.21 7.44
C HIS A 48 -3.56 -7.76 8.81
N VAL A 49 -4.40 -8.52 9.46
CA VAL A 49 -4.13 -9.10 10.79
C VAL A 49 -3.28 -10.36 10.72
N SER A 50 -3.15 -10.94 9.53
CA SER A 50 -2.31 -12.14 9.32
C SER A 50 -0.86 -11.71 9.09
N PRO A 51 0.12 -12.55 9.48
CA PRO A 51 1.50 -12.29 9.13
C PRO A 51 1.66 -12.21 7.60
N LEU A 52 2.22 -11.12 7.12
CA LEU A 52 2.45 -10.89 5.70
C LEU A 52 3.93 -10.64 5.43
N THR A 53 4.44 -11.20 4.35
CA THR A 53 5.76 -10.84 3.84
C THR A 53 5.68 -9.47 3.17
N PHE A 54 6.85 -8.89 2.85
CA PHE A 54 6.91 -7.62 2.11
C PHE A 54 6.06 -7.69 0.84
N LEU A 55 6.25 -8.76 0.07
CA LEU A 55 5.56 -8.92 -1.20
C LEU A 55 4.06 -9.12 -1.02
N GLU A 56 3.65 -9.89 -0.03
CA GLU A 56 2.23 -10.09 0.29
C GLU A 56 1.57 -8.79 0.73
N ALA A 57 2.27 -7.97 1.51
CA ALA A 57 1.77 -6.65 1.91
C ALA A 57 1.60 -5.73 0.69
N ALA A 58 2.56 -5.74 -0.22
CA ALA A 58 2.47 -5.00 -1.48
C ALA A 58 1.29 -5.49 -2.33
N ASP A 59 1.10 -6.81 -2.39
CA ASP A 59 -0.03 -7.41 -3.12
C ASP A 59 -1.38 -6.96 -2.55
N LEU A 60 -1.50 -6.91 -1.22
CA LEU A 60 -2.74 -6.45 -0.57
C LEU A 60 -3.03 -5.00 -0.91
N CYS A 61 -2.02 -4.13 -0.83
CA CYS A 61 -2.18 -2.71 -1.18
C CYS A 61 -2.55 -2.53 -2.66
N ARG A 62 -1.93 -3.29 -3.55
CA ARG A 62 -2.26 -3.25 -4.99
C ARG A 62 -3.70 -3.67 -5.24
N GLU A 63 -4.16 -4.75 -4.61
CA GLU A 63 -5.52 -5.25 -4.81
C GLU A 63 -6.55 -4.27 -4.27
N CYS A 64 -6.32 -3.69 -3.10
CA CYS A 64 -7.21 -2.68 -2.55
C CYS A 64 -7.23 -1.41 -3.43
N HIS A 65 -6.08 -1.01 -3.97
CA HIS A 65 -6.02 0.10 -4.92
C HIS A 65 -6.88 -0.19 -6.16
N ARG A 66 -6.78 -1.41 -6.68
CA ARG A 66 -7.56 -1.83 -7.87
C ARG A 66 -9.06 -1.75 -7.61
N LEU A 67 -9.49 -2.02 -6.38
CA LEU A 67 -10.91 -1.93 -6.00
C LEU A 67 -11.39 -0.49 -5.84
N ALA A 68 -10.49 0.47 -5.78
CA ALA A 68 -10.79 1.91 -5.70
C ALA A 68 -11.82 2.26 -4.62
N PRO A 69 -11.50 2.04 -3.32
CA PRO A 69 -12.48 2.26 -2.25
C PRO A 69 -12.83 3.71 -1.98
N PHE A 70 -11.99 4.65 -2.37
CA PHE A 70 -12.20 6.08 -2.14
C PHE A 70 -12.52 6.80 -3.44
N LEU A 71 -13.14 7.98 -3.34
CA LEU A 71 -13.46 8.79 -4.52
C LEU A 71 -12.20 9.27 -5.24
N PHE A 72 -11.17 9.65 -4.48
CA PHE A 72 -9.94 10.19 -5.04
C PHE A 72 -8.71 9.67 -4.33
N LEU A 73 -7.58 9.69 -5.01
CA LEU A 73 -6.24 9.44 -4.47
C LEU A 73 -6.04 8.05 -3.88
N ASN A 74 -6.67 7.03 -4.46
CA ASN A 74 -6.50 5.64 -4.02
C ASN A 74 -5.04 5.20 -4.11
N GLY A 75 -4.38 5.47 -5.24
CA GLY A 75 -2.98 5.11 -5.42
C GLY A 75 -2.07 5.74 -4.38
N ASN A 76 -2.23 7.03 -4.14
CA ASN A 76 -1.44 7.77 -3.15
C ASN A 76 -1.70 7.24 -1.74
N THR A 77 -2.95 6.89 -1.43
CA THR A 77 -3.34 6.37 -0.11
C THR A 77 -2.65 5.04 0.17
N PHE A 78 -2.78 4.07 -0.73
CA PHE A 78 -2.20 2.75 -0.50
C PHE A 78 -0.68 2.76 -0.63
N SER A 79 -0.10 3.58 -1.51
CA SER A 79 1.34 3.73 -1.60
C SER A 79 1.94 4.36 -0.34
N SER A 80 1.28 5.38 0.22
CA SER A 80 1.72 6.00 1.47
C SER A 80 1.66 5.01 2.63
N CYS A 81 0.57 4.26 2.74
CA CYS A 81 0.42 3.23 3.76
C CYS A 81 1.52 2.17 3.65
N ALA A 82 1.76 1.67 2.45
CA ALA A 82 2.77 0.65 2.21
C ALA A 82 4.17 1.15 2.53
N ARG A 83 4.51 2.37 2.12
CA ARG A 83 5.82 2.96 2.39
C ARG A 83 6.07 3.14 3.89
N ILE A 84 5.07 3.57 4.63
CA ILE A 84 5.18 3.74 6.08
C ILE A 84 5.31 2.36 6.74
N ALA A 85 4.43 1.44 6.42
CA ALA A 85 4.39 0.12 7.06
C ALA A 85 5.63 -0.73 6.75
N LEU A 86 6.18 -0.60 5.54
CA LEU A 86 7.32 -1.38 5.09
C LEU A 86 8.66 -0.68 5.29
N GLN A 87 8.67 0.55 5.82
CA GLN A 87 9.91 1.29 6.05
C GLN A 87 10.92 0.54 6.93
N PRO A 88 10.52 -0.13 8.02
CA PRO A 88 11.49 -0.89 8.82
C PRO A 88 12.25 -1.94 8.01
N ALA A 89 11.57 -2.63 7.09
CA ALA A 89 12.23 -3.60 6.22
C ALA A 89 13.17 -2.91 5.22
N MET A 90 12.74 -1.78 4.66
CA MET A 90 13.57 -1.04 3.71
C MET A 90 14.80 -0.41 4.36
N ASN A 91 14.73 -0.07 5.65
CA ASN A 91 15.86 0.51 6.37
C ASN A 91 17.07 -0.42 6.41
N GLN A 92 16.88 -1.71 6.20
CA GLN A 92 17.98 -2.68 6.16
C GLN A 92 18.75 -2.63 4.84
N LEU A 93 18.25 -1.91 3.86
CA LEU A 93 18.87 -1.80 2.54
C LEU A 93 19.82 -0.60 2.47
N PRO A 94 20.84 -0.63 1.60
CA PRO A 94 21.64 0.57 1.30
C PRO A 94 20.75 1.69 0.76
N SER A 95 21.17 2.95 0.95
CA SER A 95 20.35 4.13 0.60
C SER A 95 19.82 4.11 -0.84
N VAL A 96 20.67 3.74 -1.79
CA VAL A 96 20.26 3.67 -3.21
C VAL A 96 19.18 2.63 -3.40
N ARG A 97 19.33 1.47 -2.76
CA ARG A 97 18.34 0.39 -2.84
C ARG A 97 17.02 0.76 -2.17
N GLN A 98 17.07 1.53 -1.08
CA GLN A 98 15.85 2.06 -0.45
C GLN A 98 15.07 2.93 -1.43
N THR A 99 15.74 3.85 -2.11
CA THR A 99 15.10 4.74 -3.07
C THR A 99 14.46 3.96 -4.22
N ILE A 100 15.19 3.00 -4.78
CA ILE A 100 14.68 2.15 -5.87
C ILE A 100 13.47 1.34 -5.41
N THR A 101 13.57 0.73 -4.23
CA THR A 101 12.50 -0.12 -3.69
C THR A 101 11.24 0.70 -3.39
N ARG A 102 11.37 1.90 -2.83
CA ARG A 102 10.22 2.78 -2.57
C ARG A 102 9.52 3.18 -3.87
N ALA A 103 10.29 3.53 -4.90
CA ALA A 103 9.73 3.88 -6.20
C ALA A 103 9.02 2.68 -6.84
N ALA A 104 9.66 1.52 -6.83
CA ALA A 104 9.09 0.29 -7.38
C ALA A 104 7.80 -0.12 -6.65
N LEU A 105 7.78 0.01 -5.33
CA LEU A 105 6.59 -0.30 -4.52
C LEU A 105 5.40 0.57 -4.95
N GLY A 106 5.62 1.87 -5.11
CA GLY A 106 4.57 2.79 -5.57
C GLY A 106 4.06 2.43 -6.96
N HIS A 107 4.96 2.14 -7.89
CA HIS A 107 4.59 1.74 -9.25
C HIS A 107 3.84 0.41 -9.28
N TYR A 108 4.25 -0.53 -8.45
CA TYR A 108 3.57 -1.82 -8.35
C TYR A 108 2.13 -1.66 -7.84
N ILE A 109 1.95 -0.91 -6.78
CA ILE A 109 0.62 -0.65 -6.20
C ILE A 109 -0.28 0.06 -7.21
N ALA A 110 0.26 1.01 -7.95
CA ALA A 110 -0.46 1.71 -9.00
C ALA A 110 -0.76 0.85 -10.23
N GLY A 111 -0.14 -0.33 -10.34
CA GLY A 111 -0.35 -1.23 -11.46
C GLY A 111 0.48 -0.92 -12.70
N THR A 112 1.52 -0.11 -12.57
CA THR A 112 2.36 0.31 -13.70
C THR A 112 3.58 -0.58 -13.93
N ILE A 113 3.90 -1.44 -12.99
CA ILE A 113 4.88 -2.52 -13.20
C ILE A 113 4.25 -3.85 -12.78
N ARG A 114 4.79 -4.95 -13.31
CA ARG A 114 4.30 -6.29 -13.02
C ARG A 114 4.94 -6.84 -11.74
N ARG A 115 4.33 -7.88 -11.19
CA ARG A 115 4.81 -8.54 -9.99
C ARG A 115 6.23 -9.10 -10.18
N ASP A 116 6.51 -9.70 -11.32
CA ASP A 116 7.84 -10.23 -11.61
C ASP A 116 8.91 -9.14 -11.70
N GLU A 117 8.53 -7.96 -12.17
CA GLU A 117 9.44 -6.80 -12.18
C GLU A 117 9.76 -6.34 -10.75
N LEU A 118 8.75 -6.29 -9.88
CA LEU A 118 8.99 -5.96 -8.47
C LEU A 118 9.88 -7.00 -7.82
N VAL A 119 9.60 -8.28 -8.03
CA VAL A 119 10.42 -9.39 -7.48
C VAL A 119 11.87 -9.25 -7.93
N ALA A 120 12.10 -8.94 -9.21
CA ALA A 120 13.45 -8.76 -9.75
C ALA A 120 14.19 -7.61 -9.04
N ILE A 121 13.48 -6.52 -8.73
CA ILE A 121 14.06 -5.38 -8.01
C ILE A 121 14.40 -5.76 -6.56
N LEU A 122 13.56 -6.56 -5.92
CA LEU A 122 13.76 -6.99 -4.52
C LEU A 122 14.86 -8.06 -4.40
N THR A 123 15.21 -8.71 -5.49
CA THR A 123 16.22 -9.78 -5.52
C THR A 123 17.48 -9.22 -6.18
N PRO A 124 18.48 -8.82 -5.40
CA PRO A 124 19.70 -8.24 -5.94
C PRO A 124 20.56 -9.26 -6.69
#